data_f8d24cd54f2b6c3b72326eae15c30e09
#
_entry.id   f8d24cd54f2b6c3b72326eae15c30e09
#
_cell.length_a   1.000
_cell.length_b   1.000
_cell.length_c   1.000
_cell.angle_alpha   90.00
_cell.angle_beta   90.00
_cell.angle_gamma   90.00
#
_symmetry.space_group_name_H-M   'P 1'
#
loop_
_entity.id
_entity.type
_entity.pdbx_description
1 polymer ?
#
loop_
_entity_poly.entity_id
_entity_poly.type
_entity_poly.pdbx_seq_one_letter_code
_entity_poly.pdbx_strand_id
1 'polypeptide(L)'
;MSPQVVVAKENTNAEQISSRLLAGEFNGVPVVDDNGSVVGIVTALDILKAIQGGNKKLTTMVARDIMTPNPSVVKQDASVDEIISIMVQKEIELVPVIGDDNSKKLVGVVARLDILREKLNEGFLTIGKREALSRT
;
A
#
# COMPACT_ATOMS: atom_id res chain seq x y z
N MET A 1 -1.72 10.91 -2.75
CA MET A 1 -1.98 9.68 -3.49
C MET A 1 -1.08 9.63 -4.72
N SER A 2 -0.52 8.49 -5.01
CA SER A 2 0.40 8.36 -6.13
C SER A 2 -0.36 8.38 -7.45
N PRO A 3 0.13 9.11 -8.47
CA PRO A 3 -0.54 9.11 -9.78
C PRO A 3 -0.41 7.79 -10.52
N GLN A 4 0.57 6.96 -10.15
CA GLN A 4 0.73 5.64 -10.75
C GLN A 4 0.54 4.60 -9.68
N VAL A 5 -0.36 3.66 -9.93
CA VAL A 5 -0.66 2.60 -8.97
C VAL A 5 -0.05 1.30 -9.49
N VAL A 6 0.87 0.76 -8.72
CA VAL A 6 1.45 -0.54 -9.00
C VAL A 6 0.59 -1.58 -8.28
N VAL A 7 0.14 -2.58 -9.00
CA VAL A 7 -0.71 -3.62 -8.44
C VAL A 7 -0.15 -4.99 -8.76
N ALA A 8 -0.53 -5.97 -7.96
CA ALA A 8 -0.28 -7.37 -8.25
C ALA A 8 -1.62 -8.07 -8.46
N LYS A 9 -1.60 -9.11 -9.25
CA LYS A 9 -2.72 -10.04 -9.36
C LYS A 9 -2.52 -11.16 -8.36
N GLU A 10 -3.58 -11.90 -8.10
CA GLU A 10 -3.50 -13.00 -7.13
C GLU A 10 -2.45 -14.04 -7.50
N ASN A 11 -2.21 -14.22 -8.80
CA ASN A 11 -1.23 -15.20 -9.27
C ASN A 11 0.10 -14.60 -9.68
N THR A 12 0.36 -13.34 -9.34
CA THR A 12 1.67 -12.73 -9.59
C THR A 12 2.71 -13.43 -8.74
N ASN A 13 3.86 -13.73 -9.32
CA ASN A 13 4.94 -14.43 -8.63
C ASN A 13 5.49 -13.63 -7.46
N ALA A 14 5.63 -14.26 -6.31
CA ALA A 14 6.04 -13.59 -5.07
C ALA A 14 7.47 -13.07 -5.16
N GLU A 15 8.37 -13.78 -5.85
CA GLU A 15 9.74 -13.31 -6.01
C GLU A 15 9.79 -12.03 -6.83
N GLN A 16 8.96 -11.93 -7.86
CA GLN A 16 8.86 -10.72 -8.67
C GLN A 16 8.43 -9.52 -7.83
N ILE A 17 7.45 -9.71 -6.96
CA ILE A 17 7.00 -8.67 -6.05
C ILE A 17 8.14 -8.25 -5.12
N SER A 18 8.85 -9.23 -4.57
CA SER A 18 9.95 -8.99 -3.65
C SER A 18 11.09 -8.21 -4.30
N SER A 19 11.44 -8.55 -5.54
CA SER A 19 12.50 -7.86 -6.27
C SER A 19 12.18 -6.39 -6.49
N ARG A 20 10.95 -6.09 -6.85
CA ARG A 20 10.54 -4.70 -7.07
C ARG A 20 10.48 -3.91 -5.77
N LEU A 21 10.09 -4.57 -4.70
CA LEU A 21 10.07 -3.95 -3.38
C LEU A 21 11.49 -3.62 -2.93
N LEU A 22 12.44 -4.54 -3.14
CA LEU A 22 13.85 -4.30 -2.84
C LEU A 22 14.44 -3.19 -3.69
N ALA A 23 13.96 -3.03 -4.91
CA ALA A 23 14.41 -1.95 -5.79
C ALA A 23 13.85 -0.58 -5.38
N GLY A 24 13.00 -0.55 -4.37
CA GLY A 24 12.45 0.71 -3.88
C GLY A 24 11.31 1.27 -4.70
N GLU A 25 10.72 0.47 -5.58
CA GLU A 25 9.63 0.95 -6.43
C GLU A 25 8.35 1.21 -5.65
N PHE A 26 8.16 0.50 -4.52
CA PHE A 26 6.99 0.69 -3.65
C PHE A 26 7.31 0.13 -2.26
N ASN A 27 6.50 0.51 -1.27
CA ASN A 27 6.63 0.00 0.09
C ASN A 27 5.67 -1.16 0.37
N GLY A 28 4.73 -1.35 -0.49
CA GLY A 28 3.75 -2.43 -0.45
C GLY A 28 2.92 -2.33 -1.70
N VAL A 29 2.22 -3.40 -2.04
CA VAL A 29 1.46 -3.45 -3.27
C VAL A 29 0.08 -4.06 -2.99
N PRO A 30 -1.00 -3.41 -3.48
CA PRO A 30 -2.31 -4.04 -3.39
C PRO A 30 -2.42 -5.21 -4.37
N VAL A 31 -3.18 -6.22 -3.95
CA VAL A 31 -3.46 -7.38 -4.78
C VAL A 31 -4.92 -7.28 -5.22
N VAL A 32 -5.15 -7.42 -6.50
CA VAL A 32 -6.50 -7.32 -7.06
C VAL A 32 -6.86 -8.61 -7.78
N ASP A 33 -8.16 -8.84 -7.88
CA ASP A 33 -8.69 -9.97 -8.66
C ASP A 33 -8.82 -9.56 -10.14
N ASP A 34 -9.40 -10.42 -10.94
CA ASP A 34 -9.54 -10.18 -12.37
C ASP A 34 -10.45 -9.01 -12.71
N ASN A 35 -11.29 -8.60 -11.76
CA ASN A 35 -12.17 -7.44 -11.92
C ASN A 35 -11.53 -6.15 -11.47
N GLY A 36 -10.32 -6.21 -10.92
CA GLY A 36 -9.64 -5.03 -10.37
C GLY A 36 -10.05 -4.70 -8.95
N SER A 37 -10.78 -5.59 -8.29
CA SER A 37 -11.20 -5.40 -6.90
C SER A 37 -10.09 -5.80 -5.95
N VAL A 38 -9.90 -5.01 -4.88
CA VAL A 38 -8.85 -5.26 -3.91
C VAL A 38 -9.19 -6.49 -3.08
N VAL A 39 -8.29 -7.46 -3.06
CA VAL A 39 -8.46 -8.70 -2.29
C VAL A 39 -7.38 -8.87 -1.23
N GLY A 40 -6.28 -8.16 -1.33
CA GLY A 40 -5.19 -8.28 -0.36
C GLY A 40 -4.17 -7.17 -0.51
N ILE A 41 -3.14 -7.26 0.29
CA ILE A 41 -1.99 -6.37 0.21
C ILE A 41 -0.73 -7.15 0.57
N VAL A 42 0.37 -6.84 -0.10
CA VAL A 42 1.67 -7.45 0.20
C VAL A 42 2.63 -6.36 0.62
N THR A 43 3.20 -6.52 1.79
CA THR A 43 4.22 -5.61 2.32
C THR A 43 5.50 -6.38 2.59
N ALA A 44 6.55 -5.67 2.98
CA ALA A 44 7.82 -6.32 3.35
C ALA A 44 7.61 -7.34 4.48
N LEU A 45 6.74 -7.00 5.44
CA LEU A 45 6.47 -7.91 6.55
C LEU A 45 5.83 -9.22 6.06
N ASP A 46 4.92 -9.14 5.09
CA ASP A 46 4.29 -10.33 4.52
C ASP A 46 5.34 -11.25 3.88
N ILE A 47 6.31 -10.65 3.20
CA ILE A 47 7.39 -11.41 2.56
C ILE A 47 8.28 -12.06 3.62
N LEU A 48 8.61 -11.32 4.68
CA LEU A 48 9.39 -11.87 5.78
C LEU A 48 8.69 -13.04 6.45
N LYS A 49 7.39 -12.94 6.64
CA LYS A 49 6.59 -14.03 7.21
C LYS A 49 6.61 -15.26 6.30
N ALA A 50 6.53 -15.04 5.00
CA ALA A 50 6.57 -16.13 4.03
C ALA A 50 7.92 -16.85 4.07
N ILE A 51 9.00 -16.09 4.17
CA ILE A 51 10.35 -16.68 4.26
C ILE A 51 10.49 -17.46 5.57
N GLN A 52 10.00 -16.92 6.66
CA GLN A 52 10.07 -17.57 7.97
C GLN A 52 9.32 -18.89 7.99
N GLY A 53 8.24 -18.98 7.22
CA GLY A 53 7.45 -20.22 7.14
C GLY A 53 8.22 -21.40 6.58
N GLY A 54 9.29 -21.15 5.81
CA GLY A 54 10.39 -22.08 5.62
C GLY A 54 10.21 -23.24 4.66
N ASN A 55 9.00 -23.61 4.31
CA ASN A 55 8.78 -24.84 3.53
C ASN A 55 8.68 -24.61 2.03
N LYS A 56 8.49 -23.37 1.59
CA LYS A 56 8.37 -23.05 0.18
C LYS A 56 9.25 -21.85 -0.14
N LYS A 57 9.77 -21.86 -1.35
CA LYS A 57 10.58 -20.74 -1.83
C LYS A 57 9.67 -19.71 -2.47
N LEU A 58 10.05 -18.43 -2.41
CA LEU A 58 9.30 -17.36 -3.03
C LEU A 58 9.07 -17.60 -4.52
N THR A 59 10.01 -18.28 -5.17
CA THR A 59 9.91 -18.61 -6.60
C THR A 59 8.70 -19.49 -6.92
N THR A 60 8.20 -20.23 -5.94
CA THR A 60 7.05 -21.14 -6.12
C THR A 60 5.77 -20.60 -5.52
N MET A 61 5.82 -19.40 -4.94
CA MET A 61 4.67 -18.79 -4.31
C MET A 61 4.12 -17.67 -5.17
N VAL A 62 2.83 -17.37 -5.01
CA VAL A 62 2.18 -16.27 -5.69
C VAL A 62 1.64 -15.29 -4.65
N ALA A 63 1.19 -14.13 -5.12
CA ALA A 63 0.68 -13.07 -4.23
C ALA A 63 -0.38 -13.59 -3.27
N ARG A 64 -1.30 -14.41 -3.75
CA ARG A 64 -2.36 -14.96 -2.91
C ARG A 64 -1.81 -15.73 -1.72
N ASP A 65 -0.67 -16.40 -1.88
CA ASP A 65 -0.07 -17.21 -0.82
C ASP A 65 0.53 -16.38 0.29
N ILE A 66 0.97 -15.16 -0.01
CA ILE A 66 1.73 -14.35 0.93
C ILE A 66 1.00 -13.08 1.39
N MET A 67 -0.06 -12.68 0.71
CA MET A 67 -0.76 -11.44 1.01
C MET A 67 -1.49 -11.47 2.35
N THR A 68 -1.71 -10.29 2.92
CA THR A 68 -2.68 -10.11 3.97
C THR A 68 -4.03 -9.90 3.29
N PRO A 69 -5.00 -10.77 3.51
CA PRO A 69 -6.30 -10.65 2.85
C PRO A 69 -7.15 -9.58 3.51
N ASN A 70 -8.14 -9.10 2.78
CA ASN A 70 -9.13 -8.14 3.26
C ASN A 70 -8.49 -6.96 3.97
N PRO A 71 -7.63 -6.19 3.28
CA PRO A 71 -6.94 -5.06 3.92
C PRO A 71 -7.94 -3.95 4.23
N SER A 72 -7.57 -3.09 5.17
CA SER A 72 -8.33 -1.88 5.42
C SER A 72 -8.25 -0.99 4.18
N VAL A 73 -9.38 -0.51 3.72
CA VAL A 73 -9.46 0.35 2.54
C VAL A 73 -10.26 1.59 2.89
N VAL A 74 -10.10 2.65 2.09
CA VAL A 74 -10.94 3.84 2.20
C VAL A 74 -11.52 4.15 0.83
N LYS A 75 -12.63 4.86 0.82
CA LYS A 75 -13.23 5.34 -0.42
C LYS A 75 -12.55 6.62 -0.85
N GLN A 76 -12.66 6.96 -2.13
CA GLN A 76 -11.95 8.11 -2.68
C GLN A 76 -12.38 9.45 -2.08
N ASP A 77 -13.52 9.51 -1.42
CA ASP A 77 -13.96 10.74 -0.73
C ASP A 77 -13.56 10.78 0.76
N ALA A 78 -12.77 9.81 1.22
CA ALA A 78 -12.33 9.79 2.61
C ALA A 78 -11.50 11.01 2.94
N SER A 79 -11.70 11.54 4.14
CA SER A 79 -10.91 12.68 4.61
C SER A 79 -9.52 12.23 5.03
N VAL A 80 -8.59 13.17 5.06
CA VAL A 80 -7.23 12.90 5.56
C VAL A 80 -7.29 12.39 6.99
N ASP A 81 -8.17 12.97 7.81
CA ASP A 81 -8.30 12.55 9.20
C ASP A 81 -8.80 11.11 9.34
N GLU A 82 -9.71 10.67 8.47
CA GLU A 82 -10.14 9.28 8.46
C GLU A 82 -8.97 8.33 8.13
N ILE A 83 -8.17 8.70 7.15
CA ILE A 83 -7.04 7.89 6.75
C ILE A 83 -6.01 7.80 7.87
N ILE A 84 -5.72 8.93 8.52
CA ILE A 84 -4.81 8.96 9.67
C ILE A 84 -5.31 8.03 10.76
N SER A 85 -6.60 8.09 11.05
CA SER A 85 -7.21 7.27 12.09
C SER A 85 -7.00 5.78 11.82
N ILE A 86 -7.22 5.36 10.58
CA ILE A 86 -7.02 3.97 10.18
C ILE A 86 -5.56 3.57 10.32
N MET A 87 -4.64 4.41 9.84
CA MET A 87 -3.22 4.11 9.89
C MET A 87 -2.73 3.96 11.32
N VAL A 88 -3.18 4.83 12.20
CA VAL A 88 -2.75 4.82 13.61
C VAL A 88 -3.37 3.65 14.35
N GLN A 89 -4.67 3.45 14.20
CA GLN A 89 -5.38 2.40 14.95
C GLN A 89 -4.98 1.00 14.50
N LYS A 90 -4.75 0.82 13.20
CA LYS A 90 -4.39 -0.49 12.64
C LYS A 90 -2.89 -0.69 12.52
N GLU A 91 -2.11 0.34 12.80
CA GLU A 91 -0.64 0.31 12.66
C GLU A 91 -0.21 -0.12 11.27
N ILE A 92 -0.85 0.45 10.24
CA ILE A 92 -0.55 0.13 8.84
C ILE A 92 0.05 1.32 8.14
N GLU A 93 0.86 1.04 7.13
CA GLU A 93 1.63 2.04 6.40
C GLU A 93 1.03 2.38 5.06
N LEU A 94 0.10 1.58 4.58
CA LEU A 94 -0.41 1.69 3.22
C LEU A 94 -1.89 1.37 3.24
N VAL A 95 -2.70 2.23 2.60
CA VAL A 95 -4.15 2.04 2.56
C VAL A 95 -4.60 2.12 1.11
N PRO A 96 -5.18 1.06 0.56
CA PRO A 96 -5.76 1.14 -0.78
C PRO A 96 -6.99 2.05 -0.78
N VAL A 97 -7.14 2.79 -1.86
CA VAL A 97 -8.30 3.67 -2.07
C VAL A 97 -9.17 3.02 -3.14
N ILE A 98 -10.43 2.85 -2.83
CA ILE A 98 -11.39 2.20 -3.74
C ILE A 98 -12.44 3.20 -4.21
N GLY A 99 -13.11 2.86 -5.30
CA GLY A 99 -14.20 3.68 -5.83
C GLY A 99 -15.42 3.67 -4.91
N ASP A 100 -16.38 4.52 -5.25
CA ASP A 100 -17.56 4.73 -4.42
C ASP A 100 -18.59 3.62 -4.54
N ASP A 101 -18.49 2.78 -5.55
CA ASP A 101 -19.44 1.68 -5.71
C ASP A 101 -19.05 0.49 -4.80
N ASN A 102 -19.84 -0.55 -4.84
CA ASN A 102 -19.63 -1.70 -3.96
C ASN A 102 -18.64 -2.73 -4.49
N SER A 103 -17.99 -2.44 -5.61
CA SER A 103 -17.10 -3.41 -6.27
C SER A 103 -15.72 -3.47 -5.65
N LYS A 104 -15.34 -2.52 -4.81
CA LYS A 104 -14.01 -2.41 -4.21
C LYS A 104 -12.89 -2.26 -5.24
N LYS A 105 -13.21 -1.68 -6.39
CA LYS A 105 -12.20 -1.46 -7.41
C LYS A 105 -11.16 -0.45 -6.96
N LEU A 106 -9.90 -0.82 -7.14
CA LEU A 106 -8.78 0.01 -6.74
C LEU A 106 -8.68 1.24 -7.63
N VAL A 107 -8.61 2.42 -7.00
CA VAL A 107 -8.39 3.69 -7.73
C VAL A 107 -7.10 4.37 -7.30
N GLY A 108 -6.51 3.98 -6.20
CA GLY A 108 -5.25 4.58 -5.75
C GLY A 108 -4.75 3.90 -4.49
N VAL A 109 -3.63 4.40 -4.00
CA VAL A 109 -2.99 3.91 -2.78
C VAL A 109 -2.46 5.12 -2.03
N VAL A 110 -2.64 5.14 -0.72
CA VAL A 110 -2.10 6.19 0.13
C VAL A 110 -1.08 5.58 1.07
N ALA A 111 0.14 6.09 1.04
CA ALA A 111 1.19 5.68 1.95
C ALA A 111 1.29 6.70 3.10
N ARG A 112 1.88 6.29 4.18
CA ARG A 112 1.98 7.13 5.37
C ARG A 112 2.72 8.45 5.08
N LEU A 113 3.74 8.44 4.22
CA LEU A 113 4.44 9.67 3.86
C LEU A 113 3.57 10.61 3.03
N ASP A 114 2.65 10.07 2.22
CA ASP A 114 1.71 10.92 1.47
C ASP A 114 0.84 11.71 2.43
N ILE A 115 0.36 11.06 3.48
CA ILE A 115 -0.49 11.70 4.48
C ILE A 115 0.31 12.74 5.27
N LEU A 116 1.53 12.41 5.63
CA LEU A 116 2.37 13.34 6.36
C LEU A 116 2.63 14.61 5.53
N ARG A 117 2.93 14.45 4.25
CA ARG A 117 3.10 15.59 3.36
C ARG A 117 1.84 16.45 3.30
N GLU A 118 0.69 15.80 3.20
CA GLU A 118 -0.58 16.52 3.14
C GLU A 118 -0.78 17.37 4.39
N LYS A 119 -0.52 16.81 5.56
CA LYS A 119 -0.65 17.54 6.82
C LYS A 119 0.33 18.70 6.93
N LEU A 120 1.55 18.51 6.48
CA LEU A 120 2.54 19.59 6.48
C LEU A 120 2.14 20.70 5.53
N ASN A 121 1.52 20.36 4.40
CA ASN A 121 1.06 21.35 3.43
C ASN A 121 -0.14 22.17 3.93
N GLU A 122 -0.83 21.70 4.96
CA GLU A 122 -1.91 22.44 5.57
C GLU A 122 -1.41 23.53 6.53
N GLY A 123 -0.10 23.78 6.54
CA GLY A 123 0.48 24.85 7.35
C GLY A 123 0.94 24.43 8.72
N PHE A 124 0.88 23.16 9.02
CA PHE A 124 1.32 22.65 10.31
C PHE A 124 2.79 22.91 10.55
N LEU A 125 3.63 22.68 9.54
CA LEU A 125 5.03 23.06 9.53
C LEU A 125 5.27 23.88 8.28
N THR A 126 5.44 25.16 8.46
CA THR A 126 5.46 26.09 7.34
C THR A 126 6.87 26.51 6.96
N ILE A 127 6.99 26.94 5.72
CA ILE A 127 8.05 27.78 5.26
C ILE A 127 9.39 27.09 5.41
N GLY A 128 10.44 27.56 5.56
CA GLY A 128 11.76 26.94 5.58
C GLY A 128 11.78 25.42 5.71
N LYS A 129 10.86 24.86 6.46
CA LYS A 129 10.79 23.40 6.63
C LYS A 129 10.39 22.67 5.38
N ARG A 130 9.39 23.18 4.69
CA ARG A 130 8.98 22.60 3.42
C ARG A 130 10.12 22.58 2.44
N GLU A 131 10.84 23.69 2.39
CA GLU A 131 11.96 23.83 1.49
C GLU A 131 13.06 22.84 1.82
N ALA A 132 13.36 22.69 3.09
CA ALA A 132 14.36 21.73 3.54
C ALA A 132 13.98 20.30 3.16
N LEU A 133 12.70 19.95 3.34
CA LEU A 133 12.23 18.61 3.00
C LEU A 133 12.24 18.35 1.51
N SER A 134 11.96 19.36 0.70
CA SER A 134 11.91 19.17 -0.74
C SER A 134 13.29 18.90 -1.34
N ARG A 135 14.36 19.17 -0.61
CA ARG A 135 15.71 18.90 -1.07
C ARG A 135 16.22 17.52 -0.71
N THR A 136 15.49 16.82 0.10
CA THR A 136 15.86 15.47 0.46
C THR A 136 15.12 14.48 -0.39
#